data_4583615b02d1d18a2db7d51027833445
#
_entry.id   4583615b02d1d18a2db7d51027833445
#
_cell.length_a   1.000
_cell.length_b   1.000
_cell.length_c   1.000
_cell.angle_alpha   90.00
_cell.angle_beta   90.00
_cell.angle_gamma   90.00
#
_symmetry.space_group_name_H-M   'P 1'
#
loop_
_entity.id
_entity.type
_entity.pdbx_description
1 polymer ?
#
loop_
_entity_poly.entity_id
_entity_poly.type
_entity_poly.pdbx_seq_one_letter_code
_entity_poly.pdbx_strand_id
1 'polypeptide(L)'
;MGIWAFNLNISSHFCVHRVKFVYLTTYLIKAGMKIEKIKIENYKVYRNTEIRNLSNFSVFLGANGAGKSTLFDVFGFLSDALKANVKTALNKRGGYREVYSRDGEGPILFEIKFRNDKIEGETQPLITYRLEIGFENGLPIITTEILSYRRGGYGRPYRFLDFHRGEGTAIINEDEYSSSSSSTFQDRREQQTLDSPDILAIKGLGQFQKFKAISSFRRLLDDWYVSNFQIQEARNVEDVGFSEHLSTSGNNLAQVTRYIWENHRNVFNTILEKFRKRVPGVENVIAEAVSYTHLRAHET
;
A
#
# COMPACT_ATOMS: atom_id res chain seq x y z
N MET A 1 17.52 -9.20 -16.00
CA MET A 1 16.27 -10.00 -16.17
C MET A 1 15.09 -9.07 -15.96
N GLY A 2 14.28 -8.86 -16.99
CA GLY A 2 13.19 -7.89 -16.96
C GLY A 2 11.93 -8.43 -16.27
N ILE A 3 11.24 -7.57 -15.54
CA ILE A 3 9.86 -7.79 -15.10
C ILE A 3 8.96 -7.18 -16.16
N TRP A 4 8.03 -7.97 -16.69
CA TRP A 4 7.05 -7.52 -17.68
C TRP A 4 5.71 -7.29 -16.98
N ALA A 5 5.11 -6.12 -17.16
CA ALA A 5 3.75 -5.81 -16.75
C ALA A 5 2.85 -5.90 -17.98
N PHE A 6 1.83 -6.73 -17.93
CA PHE A 6 0.84 -6.88 -19.01
C PHE A 6 -0.54 -6.43 -18.55
N ASN A 7 -1.20 -5.62 -19.38
CA ASN A 7 -2.62 -5.34 -19.23
C ASN A 7 -3.39 -6.49 -19.91
N LEU A 8 -4.01 -7.34 -19.13
CA LEU A 8 -4.83 -8.45 -19.65
C LEU A 8 -6.29 -8.26 -19.28
N ASN A 9 -7.13 -8.15 -20.31
CA ASN A 9 -8.56 -8.49 -20.22
C ASN A 9 -8.64 -10.02 -20.28
N ILE A 10 -8.83 -10.70 -19.16
CA ILE A 10 -8.90 -12.17 -19.14
C ILE A 10 -10.34 -12.63 -19.04
N SER A 11 -10.82 -13.24 -20.11
CA SER A 11 -11.83 -14.29 -20.06
C SER A 11 -11.09 -15.63 -20.02
N SER A 12 -11.21 -16.33 -18.90
CA SER A 12 -11.02 -17.78 -18.64
C SER A 12 -9.83 -18.55 -19.24
N HIS A 13 -9.17 -19.33 -18.35
CA HIS A 13 -8.35 -20.55 -18.54
C HIS A 13 -6.92 -20.36 -19.07
N PHE A 14 -5.96 -20.30 -18.15
CA PHE A 14 -4.62 -20.87 -18.40
C PHE A 14 -4.02 -21.45 -17.11
N CYS A 15 -3.80 -22.74 -17.12
CA CYS A 15 -2.99 -23.44 -16.12
C CYS A 15 -1.56 -23.53 -16.63
N VAL A 16 -0.62 -22.76 -16.04
CA VAL A 16 0.81 -22.87 -16.34
C VAL A 16 1.55 -23.32 -15.09
N HIS A 17 2.08 -24.51 -15.12
CA HIS A 17 2.95 -25.06 -14.07
C HIS A 17 4.24 -24.21 -13.92
N ARG A 18 4.51 -23.75 -12.69
CA ARG A 18 5.71 -23.01 -12.21
C ARG A 18 5.76 -21.49 -12.31
N VAL A 19 4.66 -20.78 -12.52
CA VAL A 19 4.62 -19.32 -12.40
C VAL A 19 3.77 -18.96 -11.20
N LYS A 20 4.34 -18.34 -10.15
CA LYS A 20 3.54 -17.74 -9.08
C LYS A 20 2.92 -16.46 -9.60
N PHE A 21 1.60 -16.43 -9.69
CA PHE A 21 0.83 -15.22 -9.97
C PHE A 21 0.69 -14.41 -8.68
N VAL A 22 1.02 -13.14 -8.74
CA VAL A 22 0.77 -12.21 -7.64
C VAL A 22 -0.05 -11.06 -8.20
N TYR A 23 -1.23 -10.85 -7.65
CA TYR A 23 -2.20 -9.88 -8.15
C TYR A 23 -2.15 -8.59 -7.32
N LEU A 24 -1.99 -7.46 -7.98
CA LEU A 24 -2.22 -6.14 -7.39
C LEU A 24 -3.66 -5.74 -7.73
N THR A 25 -4.63 -6.24 -6.97
CA THR A 25 -6.03 -5.98 -7.27
C THR A 25 -6.74 -5.14 -6.23
N THR A 26 -7.63 -4.30 -6.72
CA THR A 26 -8.89 -3.84 -6.09
C THR A 26 -8.79 -2.88 -4.91
N TYR A 27 -7.72 -2.85 -4.13
CA TYR A 27 -7.62 -1.93 -2.99
C TYR A 27 -7.30 -0.48 -3.40
N LEU A 28 -6.59 -0.28 -4.51
CA LEU A 28 -6.36 1.06 -5.06
C LEU A 28 -7.69 1.74 -5.45
N ILE A 29 -8.71 0.96 -5.83
CA ILE A 29 -10.05 1.49 -6.14
C ILE A 29 -10.76 1.99 -4.89
N LYS A 30 -10.60 1.31 -3.74
CA LYS A 30 -11.24 1.71 -2.47
C LYS A 30 -10.55 2.92 -1.83
N ALA A 31 -9.24 3.06 -2.03
CA ALA A 31 -8.46 4.20 -1.57
C ALA A 31 -8.64 5.45 -2.43
N GLY A 32 -9.34 5.34 -3.58
CA GLY A 32 -9.54 6.48 -4.47
C GLY A 32 -8.24 7.02 -5.05
N MET A 33 -7.29 6.12 -5.40
CA MET A 33 -5.95 6.51 -5.81
C MET A 33 -5.39 5.61 -6.91
N LYS A 34 -4.67 6.20 -7.87
CA LYS A 34 -3.97 5.48 -8.93
C LYS A 34 -2.46 5.71 -8.83
N ILE A 35 -1.70 4.63 -8.65
CA ILE A 35 -0.24 4.67 -8.73
C ILE A 35 0.17 4.66 -10.21
N GLU A 36 0.97 5.65 -10.63
CA GLU A 36 1.45 5.76 -12.01
C GLU A 36 2.89 5.28 -12.18
N LYS A 37 3.71 5.48 -11.13
CA LYS A 37 5.14 5.15 -11.17
C LYS A 37 5.65 4.77 -9.80
N ILE A 38 6.52 3.77 -9.76
CA ILE A 38 7.30 3.39 -8.58
C ILE A 38 8.77 3.32 -9.00
N LYS A 39 9.64 4.01 -8.27
CA LYS A 39 11.09 3.88 -8.36
C LYS A 39 11.61 3.34 -7.05
N ILE A 40 12.49 2.34 -7.12
CA ILE A 40 13.05 1.64 -5.96
C ILE A 40 14.56 1.55 -6.18
N GLU A 41 15.32 2.03 -5.21
CA GLU A 41 16.78 1.86 -5.20
C GLU A 41 17.23 1.21 -3.91
N ASN A 42 18.21 0.32 -4.03
CA ASN A 42 18.91 -0.34 -2.91
C ASN A 42 18.00 -1.12 -1.94
N TYR A 43 16.90 -1.68 -2.43
CA TYR A 43 15.98 -2.49 -1.63
C TYR A 43 15.93 -3.94 -2.10
N LYS A 44 16.48 -4.86 -1.33
CA LYS A 44 16.56 -6.30 -1.61
C LYS A 44 17.18 -6.55 -3.00
N VAL A 45 16.40 -7.10 -3.95
CA VAL A 45 16.86 -7.38 -5.32
C VAL A 45 16.85 -6.16 -6.24
N TYR A 46 16.25 -5.06 -5.79
CA TYR A 46 16.14 -3.84 -6.59
C TYR A 46 17.27 -2.87 -6.30
N ARG A 47 18.26 -2.80 -7.17
CA ARG A 47 19.35 -1.82 -7.10
C ARG A 47 18.92 -0.45 -7.60
N ASN A 48 18.36 -0.42 -8.81
CA ASN A 48 17.76 0.78 -9.41
C ASN A 48 16.68 0.30 -10.39
N THR A 49 15.44 0.32 -9.95
CA THR A 49 14.32 -0.20 -10.72
C THR A 49 13.20 0.81 -10.77
N GLU A 50 12.66 1.00 -11.96
CA GLU A 50 11.53 1.87 -12.20
C GLU A 50 10.41 1.10 -12.89
N ILE A 51 9.20 1.17 -12.33
CA ILE A 51 7.99 0.56 -12.87
C ILE A 51 7.01 1.69 -13.18
N ARG A 52 6.57 1.75 -14.43
CA ARG A 52 5.67 2.80 -14.95
C ARG A 52 4.37 2.19 -15.46
N ASN A 53 3.37 3.05 -15.66
CA ASN A 53 2.10 2.70 -16.29
C ASN A 53 1.34 1.59 -15.55
N LEU A 54 1.36 1.63 -14.21
CA LEU A 54 0.55 0.73 -13.40
C LEU A 54 -0.93 1.01 -13.63
N SER A 55 -1.68 -0.02 -13.97
CA SER A 55 -3.14 0.04 -14.08
C SER A 55 -3.79 -0.35 -12.76
N ASN A 56 -5.12 -0.08 -12.64
CA ASN A 56 -5.89 -0.48 -11.46
C ASN A 56 -5.88 -2.00 -11.23
N PHE A 57 -5.65 -2.77 -12.28
CA PHE A 57 -5.38 -4.19 -12.23
C PHE A 57 -4.09 -4.49 -12.98
N SER A 58 -3.08 -4.97 -12.28
CA SER A 58 -1.76 -5.30 -12.85
C SER A 58 -1.34 -6.70 -12.43
N VAL A 59 -0.80 -7.46 -13.36
CA VAL A 59 -0.29 -8.82 -13.14
C VAL A 59 1.20 -8.83 -13.37
N PHE A 60 1.97 -9.29 -12.38
CA PHE A 60 3.43 -9.40 -12.47
C PHE A 60 3.83 -10.86 -12.67
N LEU A 61 4.45 -11.13 -13.81
CA LEU A 61 4.93 -12.46 -14.20
C LEU A 61 6.45 -12.46 -14.24
N GLY A 62 7.06 -13.58 -13.89
CA GLY A 62 8.51 -13.73 -13.95
C GLY A 62 9.00 -14.96 -13.18
N ALA A 63 10.27 -15.33 -13.38
CA ALA A 63 10.93 -16.43 -12.68
C ALA A 63 10.95 -16.22 -11.14
N ASN A 64 11.20 -17.29 -10.39
CA ASN A 64 11.48 -17.17 -8.97
C ASN A 64 12.73 -16.31 -8.76
N GLY A 65 12.72 -15.45 -7.75
CA GLY A 65 13.80 -14.50 -7.52
C GLY A 65 13.75 -13.21 -8.36
N ALA A 66 12.83 -13.07 -9.33
CA ALA A 66 12.73 -11.88 -10.18
C ALA A 66 12.23 -10.61 -9.45
N GLY A 67 11.97 -10.68 -8.15
CA GLY A 67 11.58 -9.50 -7.35
C GLY A 67 10.07 -9.28 -7.20
N LYS A 68 9.21 -10.16 -7.74
CA LYS A 68 7.74 -9.98 -7.64
C LYS A 68 7.26 -9.74 -6.21
N SER A 69 7.65 -10.61 -5.29
CA SER A 69 7.29 -10.47 -3.88
C SER A 69 7.95 -9.24 -3.22
N THR A 70 9.14 -8.85 -3.68
CA THR A 70 9.83 -7.64 -3.21
C THR A 70 9.06 -6.37 -3.55
N LEU A 71 8.42 -6.31 -4.74
CA LEU A 71 7.59 -5.17 -5.11
C LEU A 71 6.43 -4.96 -4.13
N PHE A 72 5.74 -6.04 -3.76
CA PHE A 72 4.64 -5.96 -2.79
C PHE A 72 5.15 -5.66 -1.38
N ASP A 73 6.34 -6.18 -1.05
CA ASP A 73 6.98 -5.92 0.24
C ASP A 73 7.39 -4.46 0.42
N VAL A 74 7.63 -3.68 -0.65
CA VAL A 74 7.85 -2.23 -0.56
C VAL A 74 6.68 -1.55 0.15
N PHE A 75 5.46 -1.83 -0.27
CA PHE A 75 4.27 -1.25 0.36
C PHE A 75 4.02 -1.82 1.77
N GLY A 76 4.28 -3.12 1.96
CA GLY A 76 4.26 -3.73 3.29
C GLY A 76 5.27 -3.08 4.24
N PHE A 77 6.47 -2.78 3.74
CA PHE A 77 7.49 -2.04 4.49
C PHE A 77 7.02 -0.64 4.86
N LEU A 78 6.49 0.12 3.90
CA LEU A 78 5.99 1.47 4.14
C LEU A 78 4.81 1.49 5.12
N SER A 79 3.89 0.52 5.02
CA SER A 79 2.79 0.34 5.98
C SER A 79 3.30 0.02 7.39
N ASP A 80 4.28 -0.88 7.53
CA ASP A 80 4.91 -1.20 8.82
C ASP A 80 5.64 0.03 9.41
N ALA A 81 6.37 0.78 8.58
CA ALA A 81 7.07 1.99 8.99
C ALA A 81 6.08 3.09 9.43
N LEU A 82 4.92 3.21 8.76
CA LEU A 82 3.87 4.12 9.14
C LEU A 82 3.24 3.74 10.48
N LYS A 83 2.97 2.46 10.71
CA LYS A 83 2.37 1.96 11.97
C LYS A 83 3.31 2.08 13.16
N ALA A 84 4.59 1.83 12.95
CA ALA A 84 5.62 1.90 13.99
C ALA A 84 6.69 2.96 13.65
N ASN A 85 7.81 2.53 13.06
CA ASN A 85 8.89 3.35 12.53
C ASN A 85 9.75 2.52 11.54
N VAL A 86 10.69 3.16 10.86
CA VAL A 86 11.58 2.52 9.87
C VAL A 86 12.43 1.42 10.50
N LYS A 87 12.95 1.63 11.71
CA LYS A 87 13.75 0.63 12.43
C LYS A 87 12.95 -0.66 12.65
N THR A 88 11.74 -0.54 13.14
CA THR A 88 10.84 -1.69 13.37
C THR A 88 10.48 -2.39 12.06
N ALA A 89 10.18 -1.63 11.00
CA ALA A 89 9.86 -2.17 9.69
C ALA A 89 11.04 -2.96 9.06
N LEU A 90 12.27 -2.47 9.25
CA LEU A 90 13.49 -3.17 8.85
C LEU A 90 13.73 -4.44 9.67
N ASN A 91 13.57 -4.36 11.00
CA ASN A 91 13.78 -5.51 11.89
C ASN A 91 12.84 -6.67 11.59
N LYS A 92 11.59 -6.41 11.21
CA LYS A 92 10.66 -7.44 10.73
C LYS A 92 11.17 -8.19 9.49
N ARG A 93 12.13 -7.61 8.77
CA ARG A 93 12.72 -8.14 7.52
C ARG A 93 14.17 -8.62 7.70
N GLY A 94 14.62 -8.81 8.93
CA GLY A 94 15.98 -9.25 9.26
C GLY A 94 16.98 -8.11 9.49
N GLY A 95 16.53 -6.84 9.48
CA GLY A 95 17.35 -5.65 9.69
C GLY A 95 17.85 -5.00 8.40
N TYR A 96 18.52 -3.85 8.56
CA TYR A 96 18.98 -3.03 7.44
C TYR A 96 19.87 -3.81 6.45
N ARG A 97 20.82 -4.60 6.95
CA ARG A 97 21.79 -5.35 6.12
C ARG A 97 21.13 -6.40 5.23
N GLU A 98 20.06 -7.06 5.71
CA GLU A 98 19.31 -8.07 4.94
C GLU A 98 18.40 -7.42 3.88
N VAL A 99 17.99 -6.18 4.14
CA VAL A 99 17.10 -5.44 3.23
C VAL A 99 17.87 -4.63 2.21
N TYR A 100 19.07 -4.17 2.55
CA TYR A 100 19.92 -3.38 1.64
C TYR A 100 20.44 -4.24 0.48
N SER A 101 20.37 -3.72 -0.75
CA SER A 101 20.86 -4.44 -1.92
C SER A 101 22.35 -4.71 -1.83
N ARG A 102 22.77 -5.92 -2.21
CA ARG A 102 24.21 -6.24 -2.32
C ARG A 102 24.85 -5.34 -3.38
N ASP A 103 26.02 -4.79 -3.05
CA ASP A 103 26.78 -3.83 -3.87
C ASP A 103 25.94 -2.59 -4.25
N GLY A 104 24.99 -2.19 -3.38
CA GLY A 104 24.23 -0.96 -3.52
C GLY A 104 25.10 0.26 -3.14
N GLU A 105 24.81 1.40 -3.74
CA GLU A 105 25.43 2.68 -3.40
C GLU A 105 24.35 3.70 -3.01
N GLY A 106 24.60 4.45 -1.92
CA GLY A 106 23.67 5.45 -1.42
C GLY A 106 22.54 4.88 -0.53
N PRO A 107 21.49 5.63 -0.23
CA PRO A 107 20.42 5.22 0.65
C PRO A 107 19.45 4.22 -0.04
N ILE A 108 18.63 3.54 0.76
CA ILE A 108 17.41 2.92 0.22
C ILE A 108 16.48 4.04 -0.20
N LEU A 109 15.97 3.99 -1.44
CA LEU A 109 15.07 5.00 -1.99
C LEU A 109 13.76 4.38 -2.47
N PHE A 110 12.67 5.01 -2.06
CA PHE A 110 11.33 4.80 -2.63
C PHE A 110 10.79 6.12 -3.17
N GLU A 111 10.46 6.16 -4.47
CA GLU A 111 9.72 7.26 -5.06
C GLU A 111 8.43 6.72 -5.67
N ILE A 112 7.28 7.19 -5.18
CA ILE A 112 5.96 6.76 -5.63
C ILE A 112 5.24 7.97 -6.21
N LYS A 113 4.79 7.85 -7.46
CA LYS A 113 3.97 8.86 -8.13
C LYS A 113 2.55 8.34 -8.27
N PHE A 114 1.60 9.14 -7.81
CA PHE A 114 0.21 8.75 -7.77
C PHE A 114 -0.72 9.94 -8.01
N ARG A 115 -1.97 9.64 -8.37
CA ARG A 115 -3.08 10.62 -8.41
C ARG A 115 -4.20 10.14 -7.51
N ASN A 116 -4.90 11.08 -6.90
CA ASN A 116 -6.17 10.80 -6.25
C ASN A 116 -7.25 10.50 -7.32
N ASP A 117 -8.35 9.84 -6.93
CA ASP A 117 -9.47 9.61 -7.85
C ASP A 117 -10.02 10.94 -8.39
N LYS A 118 -10.47 10.88 -9.63
CA LYS A 118 -11.08 12.02 -10.29
C LYS A 118 -12.38 12.43 -9.58
N ILE A 119 -12.42 13.67 -9.13
CA ILE A 119 -13.68 14.39 -9.02
C ILE A 119 -14.06 14.75 -10.46
N GLU A 120 -15.27 14.41 -10.91
CA GLU A 120 -15.71 14.70 -12.27
C GLU A 120 -15.42 16.17 -12.64
N GLY A 121 -14.70 16.37 -13.74
CA GLY A 121 -14.34 17.69 -14.26
C GLY A 121 -12.98 18.25 -13.85
N GLU A 122 -12.26 17.64 -12.92
CA GLU A 122 -10.96 18.13 -12.48
C GLU A 122 -9.79 17.19 -12.83
N THR A 123 -8.70 17.76 -13.35
CA THR A 123 -7.44 17.02 -13.53
C THR A 123 -6.68 16.99 -12.21
N GLN A 124 -6.66 15.84 -11.55
CA GLN A 124 -5.94 15.68 -10.30
C GLN A 124 -4.42 15.78 -10.50
N PRO A 125 -3.69 16.50 -9.62
CA PRO A 125 -2.25 16.64 -9.74
C PRO A 125 -1.55 15.30 -9.57
N LEU A 126 -0.40 15.15 -10.26
CA LEU A 126 0.52 14.04 -10.03
C LEU A 126 1.34 14.32 -8.77
N ILE A 127 1.04 13.59 -7.71
CA ILE A 127 1.72 13.70 -6.41
C ILE A 127 2.93 12.76 -6.43
N THR A 128 4.06 13.25 -5.94
CA THR A 128 5.29 12.47 -5.76
C THR A 128 5.63 12.38 -4.29
N TYR A 129 5.67 11.17 -3.76
CA TYR A 129 6.25 10.87 -2.45
C TYR A 129 7.61 10.26 -2.63
N ARG A 130 8.63 10.79 -1.93
CA ARG A 130 10.02 10.33 -1.95
C ARG A 130 10.49 10.10 -0.52
N LEU A 131 11.03 8.92 -0.26
CA LEU A 131 11.61 8.50 1.01
C LEU A 131 13.00 7.95 0.77
N GLU A 132 13.97 8.47 1.51
CA GLU A 132 15.34 7.96 1.53
C GLU A 132 15.70 7.52 2.95
N ILE A 133 16.27 6.31 3.05
CA ILE A 133 16.66 5.71 4.33
C ILE A 133 18.15 5.40 4.27
N GLY A 134 18.90 6.08 5.10
CA GLY A 134 20.33 5.84 5.35
C GLY A 134 20.56 4.95 6.56
N PHE A 135 21.84 4.68 6.80
CA PHE A 135 22.30 3.93 7.97
C PHE A 135 23.51 4.61 8.56
N GLU A 136 23.36 5.19 9.74
CA GLU A 136 24.41 5.97 10.41
C GLU A 136 24.53 5.53 11.86
N ASN A 137 25.76 5.43 12.35
CA ASN A 137 26.06 5.02 13.74
C ASN A 137 25.35 3.74 14.19
N GLY A 138 25.17 2.78 13.24
CA GLY A 138 24.50 1.51 13.54
C GLY A 138 22.97 1.56 13.55
N LEU A 139 22.37 2.70 13.20
CA LEU A 139 20.92 2.90 13.21
C LEU A 139 20.40 3.35 11.85
N PRO A 140 19.21 2.88 11.43
CA PRO A 140 18.55 3.41 10.26
C PRO A 140 17.98 4.80 10.56
N ILE A 141 18.13 5.71 9.62
CA ILE A 141 17.59 7.07 9.69
C ILE A 141 16.88 7.42 8.39
N ILE A 142 15.87 8.26 8.48
CA ILE A 142 15.26 8.89 7.32
C ILE A 142 16.10 10.11 6.95
N THR A 143 16.87 10.00 5.87
CA THR A 143 17.71 11.11 5.41
C THR A 143 16.88 12.16 4.69
N THR A 144 15.80 11.73 3.99
CA THR A 144 14.91 12.60 3.23
C THR A 144 13.50 12.01 3.19
N GLU A 145 12.50 12.84 3.48
CA GLU A 145 11.10 12.53 3.26
C GLU A 145 10.40 13.74 2.64
N ILE A 146 10.00 13.62 1.37
CA ILE A 146 9.41 14.71 0.59
C ILE A 146 8.08 14.26 -0.02
N LEU A 147 7.07 15.12 0.11
CA LEU A 147 5.85 15.01 -0.68
C LEU A 147 5.67 16.29 -1.49
N SER A 148 5.53 16.14 -2.79
CA SER A 148 5.44 17.27 -3.70
C SER A 148 4.47 17.01 -4.84
N TYR A 149 3.83 18.06 -5.33
CA TYR A 149 3.09 18.04 -6.58
C TYR A 149 3.07 19.44 -7.22
N ARG A 150 2.70 19.52 -8.48
CA ARG A 150 2.50 20.79 -9.16
C ARG A 150 1.07 20.95 -9.62
N ARG A 151 0.64 22.18 -9.60
CA ARG A 151 -0.61 22.62 -10.14
C ARG A 151 -0.43 22.90 -11.64
N GLY A 152 -1.18 22.22 -12.47
CA GLY A 152 -1.06 22.36 -13.93
C GLY A 152 0.17 21.66 -14.53
N GLY A 153 0.45 21.93 -15.81
CA GLY A 153 1.47 21.25 -16.62
C GLY A 153 2.89 21.80 -16.50
N TYR A 154 3.08 23.00 -15.97
CA TYR A 154 4.33 23.75 -16.01
C TYR A 154 4.88 24.10 -14.63
N GLY A 155 6.17 24.36 -14.53
CA GLY A 155 6.85 24.78 -13.30
C GLY A 155 7.46 23.61 -12.51
N ARG A 156 8.21 23.97 -11.44
CA ARG A 156 8.78 22.96 -10.51
C ARG A 156 7.70 22.45 -9.56
N PRO A 157 7.75 21.15 -9.17
CA PRO A 157 6.87 20.64 -8.13
C PRO A 157 7.04 21.43 -6.83
N TYR A 158 5.93 21.75 -6.20
CA TYR A 158 5.89 22.44 -4.93
C TYR A 158 5.97 21.39 -3.80
N ARG A 159 6.85 21.61 -2.81
CA ARG A 159 7.04 20.68 -1.69
C ARG A 159 6.08 21.03 -0.58
N PHE A 160 5.12 20.14 -0.33
CA PHE A 160 4.14 20.25 0.75
C PHE A 160 4.65 19.64 2.06
N LEU A 161 5.56 18.68 1.97
CA LEU A 161 6.29 18.09 3.06
C LEU A 161 7.77 18.02 2.65
N ASP A 162 8.65 18.49 3.52
CA ASP A 162 10.09 18.53 3.27
C ASP A 162 10.81 18.31 4.60
N PHE A 163 11.16 17.05 4.86
CA PHE A 163 11.80 16.61 6.11
C PHE A 163 13.15 15.94 5.84
N HIS A 164 14.10 16.25 6.71
CA HIS A 164 15.44 15.68 6.70
C HIS A 164 15.83 15.33 8.13
N ARG A 165 16.17 14.05 8.37
CA ARG A 165 16.65 13.57 9.69
C ARG A 165 15.71 13.88 10.86
N GLY A 166 14.40 13.81 10.61
CA GLY A 166 13.40 14.09 11.63
C GLY A 166 13.03 15.56 11.81
N GLU A 167 13.67 16.49 11.09
CA GLU A 167 13.35 17.91 11.13
C GLU A 167 12.88 18.40 9.76
N GLY A 168 11.92 19.29 9.72
CA GLY A 168 11.44 19.79 8.45
C GLY A 168 10.22 20.68 8.54
N THR A 169 9.61 20.94 7.39
CA THR A 169 8.46 21.80 7.24
C THR A 169 7.32 21.12 6.50
N ALA A 170 6.09 21.48 6.88
CA ALA A 170 4.89 21.13 6.14
C ALA A 170 4.05 22.37 5.87
N ILE A 171 3.38 22.42 4.73
CA ILE A 171 2.47 23.50 4.36
C ILE A 171 1.11 23.24 5.00
N ILE A 172 0.56 24.24 5.67
CA ILE A 172 -0.70 24.17 6.40
C ILE A 172 -1.90 24.74 5.63
N ASN A 173 -1.67 25.38 4.49
CA ASN A 173 -2.71 25.99 3.66
C ASN A 173 -2.78 25.39 2.25
N GLU A 174 -2.73 24.07 2.16
CA GLU A 174 -2.80 23.29 0.91
C GLU A 174 -4.07 23.62 0.09
N ASP A 175 -5.19 23.87 0.76
CA ASP A 175 -6.47 24.20 0.11
C ASP A 175 -6.40 25.52 -0.69
N GLU A 176 -5.66 26.51 -0.17
CA GLU A 176 -5.46 27.77 -0.87
C GLU A 176 -4.62 27.59 -2.14
N TYR A 177 -3.69 26.63 -2.13
CA TYR A 177 -2.91 26.28 -3.32
C TYR A 177 -3.77 25.75 -4.45
N SER A 178 -4.80 24.98 -4.14
CA SER A 178 -5.73 24.42 -5.12
C SER A 178 -6.68 25.46 -5.72
N SER A 179 -7.02 26.53 -4.98
CA SER A 179 -8.00 27.54 -5.35
C SER A 179 -7.40 28.83 -5.93
N SER A 180 -6.14 29.19 -5.61
CA SER A 180 -5.51 30.44 -6.04
C SER A 180 -4.77 30.30 -7.38
N SER A 181 -4.59 31.41 -8.12
CA SER A 181 -3.66 31.42 -9.24
C SER A 181 -2.22 31.26 -8.73
N SER A 182 -1.36 30.57 -9.50
CA SER A 182 0.00 30.22 -9.07
C SER A 182 0.89 31.43 -8.70
N SER A 183 0.53 32.62 -9.13
CA SER A 183 1.26 33.87 -8.84
C SER A 183 0.89 34.52 -7.50
N THR A 184 -0.18 34.11 -6.85
CA THR A 184 -0.70 34.74 -5.63
C THR A 184 -0.65 33.84 -4.40
N PHE A 185 -0.24 32.56 -4.55
CA PHE A 185 -0.15 31.64 -3.43
C PHE A 185 1.03 32.01 -2.53
N GLN A 186 0.74 32.39 -1.29
CA GLN A 186 1.72 32.54 -0.22
C GLN A 186 1.64 31.30 0.67
N ASP A 187 2.71 30.51 0.70
CA ASP A 187 2.78 29.34 1.55
C ASP A 187 2.91 29.72 3.02
N ARG A 188 2.15 29.03 3.85
CA ARG A 188 2.32 29.04 5.30
C ARG A 188 2.93 27.72 5.72
N ARG A 189 4.19 27.75 6.15
CA ARG A 189 4.94 26.59 6.58
C ARG A 189 4.98 26.52 8.09
N GLU A 190 4.78 25.32 8.59
CA GLU A 190 4.95 24.98 9.99
C GLU A 190 6.19 24.11 10.12
N GLN A 191 7.16 24.57 10.91
CA GLN A 191 8.35 23.78 11.22
C GLN A 191 8.01 22.78 12.30
N GLN A 192 8.45 21.54 12.12
CA GLN A 192 8.20 20.43 13.02
C GLN A 192 9.48 19.63 13.22
N THR A 193 9.65 19.13 14.44
CA THR A 193 10.70 18.18 14.79
C THR A 193 10.04 16.90 15.30
N LEU A 194 10.44 15.76 14.77
CA LEU A 194 9.96 14.44 15.19
C LEU A 194 10.79 13.93 16.35
N ASP A 195 10.21 13.10 17.21
CA ASP A 195 10.86 12.52 18.37
C ASP A 195 12.10 11.67 18.01
N SER A 196 12.11 11.13 16.79
CA SER A 196 13.23 10.30 16.30
C SER A 196 13.36 10.40 14.78
N PRO A 197 14.60 10.37 14.24
CA PRO A 197 14.84 10.47 12.79
C PRO A 197 14.44 9.22 12.00
N ASP A 198 13.95 8.17 12.64
CA ASP A 198 13.41 6.96 12.01
C ASP A 198 11.87 6.92 11.95
N ILE A 199 11.19 7.99 12.39
CA ILE A 199 9.74 8.16 12.30
C ILE A 199 9.39 8.88 10.99
N LEU A 200 8.38 8.37 10.27
CA LEU A 200 7.86 9.01 9.08
C LEU A 200 7.06 10.28 9.44
N ALA A 201 7.36 11.41 8.79
CA ALA A 201 6.62 12.65 8.98
C ALA A 201 5.15 12.53 8.53
N ILE A 202 4.87 11.73 7.48
CA ILE A 202 3.49 11.44 7.06
C ILE A 202 2.68 10.72 8.15
N LYS A 203 3.30 10.08 9.13
CA LYS A 203 2.61 9.39 10.22
C LYS A 203 1.86 10.37 11.11
N GLY A 204 2.51 11.43 11.54
CA GLY A 204 1.91 12.48 12.39
C GLY A 204 1.00 13.41 11.57
N LEU A 205 1.57 14.03 10.54
CA LEU A 205 0.89 15.06 9.75
C LEU A 205 -0.30 14.52 8.95
N GLY A 206 -0.25 13.27 8.49
CA GLY A 206 -1.36 12.64 7.77
C GLY A 206 -2.63 12.41 8.60
N GLN A 207 -2.63 12.67 9.90
CA GLN A 207 -3.82 12.61 10.75
C GLN A 207 -4.67 13.89 10.68
N PHE A 208 -4.12 14.99 10.20
CA PHE A 208 -4.82 16.27 10.12
C PHE A 208 -5.43 16.48 8.74
N GLN A 209 -6.69 16.88 8.70
CA GLN A 209 -7.43 17.13 7.45
C GLN A 209 -6.82 18.22 6.57
N LYS A 210 -6.09 19.17 7.18
CA LYS A 210 -5.42 20.26 6.46
C LYS A 210 -4.33 19.79 5.48
N PHE A 211 -3.83 18.53 5.62
CA PHE A 211 -2.80 17.94 4.77
C PHE A 211 -3.40 16.88 3.82
N LYS A 212 -4.18 17.29 2.84
CA LYS A 212 -4.98 16.39 1.98
C LYS A 212 -4.14 15.35 1.21
N ALA A 213 -3.05 15.79 0.57
CA ALA A 213 -2.18 14.89 -0.19
C ALA A 213 -1.46 13.88 0.73
N ILE A 214 -1.00 14.36 1.91
CA ILE A 214 -0.36 13.52 2.93
C ILE A 214 -1.36 12.49 3.46
N SER A 215 -2.56 12.95 3.84
CA SER A 215 -3.63 12.10 4.37
C SER A 215 -4.09 11.04 3.37
N SER A 216 -4.13 11.38 2.08
CA SER A 216 -4.50 10.42 1.02
C SER A 216 -3.44 9.33 0.87
N PHE A 217 -2.16 9.70 0.81
CA PHE A 217 -1.07 8.73 0.72
C PHE A 217 -0.97 7.86 1.98
N ARG A 218 -1.14 8.47 3.16
CA ARG A 218 -1.21 7.72 4.41
C ARG A 218 -2.30 6.67 4.39
N ARG A 219 -3.52 7.02 3.97
CA ARG A 219 -4.63 6.05 3.84
C ARG A 219 -4.29 4.88 2.90
N LEU A 220 -3.62 5.16 1.77
CA LEU A 220 -3.13 4.09 0.89
C LEU A 220 -2.25 3.09 1.64
N LEU A 221 -1.32 3.58 2.45
CA LEU A 221 -0.40 2.74 3.22
C LEU A 221 -1.08 2.02 4.40
N ASP A 222 -2.02 2.68 5.07
CA ASP A 222 -2.82 2.09 6.16
C ASP A 222 -3.70 0.95 5.63
N ASP A 223 -4.31 1.14 4.46
CA ASP A 223 -5.19 0.16 3.81
C ASP A 223 -4.42 -0.87 2.98
N TRP A 224 -3.09 -0.75 2.89
CA TRP A 224 -2.28 -1.70 2.13
C TRP A 224 -2.37 -3.10 2.70
N TYR A 225 -2.77 -4.03 1.86
CA TYR A 225 -2.94 -5.42 2.23
C TYR A 225 -2.34 -6.34 1.17
N VAL A 226 -1.59 -7.34 1.64
CA VAL A 226 -1.04 -8.41 0.78
C VAL A 226 -1.72 -9.71 1.16
N SER A 227 -2.41 -10.34 0.21
CA SER A 227 -2.99 -11.65 0.39
C SER A 227 -2.03 -12.73 -0.12
N ASN A 228 -1.70 -13.67 0.74
CA ASN A 228 -1.03 -14.93 0.40
C ASN A 228 -1.88 -16.07 0.95
N PHE A 229 -3.11 -16.15 0.42
CA PHE A 229 -4.14 -17.06 0.92
C PHE A 229 -3.66 -18.52 0.88
N GLN A 230 -3.75 -19.20 2.01
CA GLN A 230 -3.38 -20.60 2.18
C GLN A 230 -4.63 -21.39 2.57
N ILE A 231 -5.03 -22.34 1.72
CA ILE A 231 -6.25 -23.12 1.93
C ILE A 231 -6.23 -23.88 3.27
N GLN A 232 -5.06 -24.39 3.67
CA GLN A 232 -4.91 -25.08 4.96
C GLN A 232 -5.19 -24.16 6.15
N GLU A 233 -4.64 -22.94 6.10
CA GLU A 233 -4.85 -21.93 7.14
C GLU A 233 -6.32 -21.48 7.22
N ALA A 234 -6.94 -21.28 6.07
CA ALA A 234 -8.35 -20.87 6.00
C ALA A 234 -9.35 -21.95 6.52
N ARG A 235 -8.91 -23.20 6.63
CA ARG A 235 -9.69 -24.32 7.19
C ARG A 235 -9.51 -24.51 8.68
N ASN A 236 -8.56 -23.81 9.28
CA ASN A 236 -8.33 -23.90 10.71
C ASN A 236 -9.53 -23.37 11.49
N VAL A 237 -9.75 -23.94 12.66
CA VAL A 237 -10.72 -23.42 13.62
C VAL A 237 -10.05 -22.27 14.35
N GLU A 238 -10.68 -21.12 14.31
CA GLU A 238 -10.21 -19.90 15.00
C GLU A 238 -11.13 -19.59 16.18
N ASP A 239 -10.60 -18.92 17.17
CA ASP A 239 -11.38 -18.43 18.29
C ASP A 239 -12.50 -17.49 17.84
N VAL A 240 -13.61 -17.49 18.55
CA VAL A 240 -14.72 -16.60 18.27
C VAL A 240 -14.24 -15.16 18.49
N GLY A 241 -14.04 -14.45 17.39
CA GLY A 241 -13.53 -13.10 17.34
C GLY A 241 -14.25 -12.27 16.30
N PHE A 242 -13.86 -11.00 16.23
CA PHE A 242 -14.38 -10.03 15.29
C PHE A 242 -13.25 -9.54 14.40
N SER A 243 -13.40 -9.64 13.09
CA SER A 243 -12.41 -9.18 12.14
C SER A 243 -13.07 -8.57 10.90
N GLU A 244 -12.74 -7.32 10.61
CA GLU A 244 -13.23 -6.61 9.42
C GLU A 244 -12.44 -6.96 8.16
N HIS A 245 -11.19 -7.39 8.32
CA HIS A 245 -10.26 -7.65 7.22
C HIS A 245 -9.70 -9.06 7.29
N LEU A 246 -9.55 -9.66 6.11
CA LEU A 246 -8.93 -10.97 5.98
C LEU A 246 -7.44 -10.89 6.37
N SER A 247 -6.94 -11.85 7.12
CA SER A 247 -5.50 -11.97 7.39
C SER A 247 -4.73 -12.34 6.13
N THR A 248 -3.42 -12.13 6.13
CA THR A 248 -2.57 -12.40 4.97
C THR A 248 -2.69 -13.85 4.49
N SER A 249 -2.77 -14.81 5.39
CA SER A 249 -2.92 -16.25 5.07
C SER A 249 -4.38 -16.69 4.91
N GLY A 250 -5.33 -15.87 5.35
CA GLY A 250 -6.76 -16.20 5.33
C GLY A 250 -7.24 -17.08 6.49
N ASN A 251 -6.43 -17.26 7.55
CA ASN A 251 -6.81 -18.09 8.70
C ASN A 251 -8.09 -17.59 9.39
N ASN A 252 -8.33 -16.28 9.41
CA ASN A 252 -9.53 -15.67 9.99
C ASN A 252 -10.74 -15.57 9.03
N LEU A 253 -10.79 -16.39 7.99
CA LEU A 253 -11.86 -16.37 6.98
C LEU A 253 -13.25 -16.47 7.60
N ALA A 254 -13.43 -17.34 8.59
CA ALA A 254 -14.70 -17.55 9.26
C ALA A 254 -15.18 -16.29 10.01
N GLN A 255 -14.27 -15.60 10.72
CA GLN A 255 -14.55 -14.36 11.45
C GLN A 255 -14.99 -13.23 10.49
N VAL A 256 -14.25 -13.06 9.37
CA VAL A 256 -14.58 -12.06 8.35
C VAL A 256 -15.89 -12.38 7.64
N THR A 257 -16.14 -13.65 7.33
CA THR A 257 -17.41 -14.10 6.71
C THR A 257 -18.59 -13.76 7.60
N ARG A 258 -18.47 -14.04 8.90
CA ARG A 258 -19.49 -13.71 9.91
C ARG A 258 -19.70 -12.20 10.00
N TYR A 259 -18.61 -11.42 10.09
CA TYR A 259 -18.69 -9.96 10.14
C TYR A 259 -19.44 -9.37 8.94
N ILE A 260 -19.10 -9.81 7.72
CA ILE A 260 -19.78 -9.34 6.49
C ILE A 260 -21.24 -9.78 6.48
N TRP A 261 -21.54 -10.99 6.94
CA TRP A 261 -22.90 -11.52 7.02
C TRP A 261 -23.77 -10.72 8.02
N GLU A 262 -23.23 -10.37 9.18
CA GLU A 262 -23.95 -9.63 10.23
C GLU A 262 -24.10 -8.13 9.88
N ASN A 263 -23.05 -7.49 9.36
CA ASN A 263 -22.98 -6.03 9.22
C ASN A 263 -23.15 -5.53 7.78
N HIS A 264 -22.89 -6.37 6.77
CA HIS A 264 -22.86 -5.98 5.35
C HIS A 264 -23.61 -6.97 4.45
N ARG A 265 -24.86 -7.25 4.76
CA ARG A 265 -25.67 -8.28 4.12
C ARG A 265 -25.74 -8.18 2.59
N ASN A 266 -25.82 -6.98 2.05
CA ASN A 266 -25.84 -6.77 0.60
C ASN A 266 -24.51 -7.18 -0.06
N VAL A 267 -23.37 -6.89 0.60
CA VAL A 267 -22.05 -7.29 0.15
C VAL A 267 -21.92 -8.82 0.20
N PHE A 268 -22.37 -9.44 1.28
CA PHE A 268 -22.39 -10.89 1.45
C PHE A 268 -23.17 -11.57 0.32
N ASN A 269 -24.40 -11.11 0.03
CA ASN A 269 -25.23 -11.66 -1.02
C ASN A 269 -24.56 -11.53 -2.41
N THR A 270 -23.92 -10.39 -2.68
CA THR A 270 -23.18 -10.18 -3.93
C THR A 270 -21.98 -11.16 -4.06
N ILE A 271 -21.28 -11.40 -2.97
CA ILE A 271 -20.18 -12.37 -2.93
C ILE A 271 -20.72 -13.79 -3.18
N LEU A 272 -21.79 -14.17 -2.49
CA LEU A 272 -22.42 -15.48 -2.63
C LEU A 272 -22.92 -15.75 -4.05
N GLU A 273 -23.56 -14.77 -4.69
CA GLU A 273 -23.97 -14.89 -6.10
C GLU A 273 -22.78 -15.12 -7.05
N LYS A 274 -21.68 -14.37 -6.86
CA LYS A 274 -20.46 -14.55 -7.65
C LYS A 274 -19.82 -15.91 -7.39
N PHE A 275 -19.89 -16.40 -6.16
CA PHE A 275 -19.35 -17.69 -5.77
C PHE A 275 -20.15 -18.83 -6.41
N ARG A 276 -21.48 -18.80 -6.32
CA ARG A 276 -22.37 -19.78 -6.97
C ARG A 276 -22.16 -19.88 -8.49
N LYS A 277 -21.88 -18.74 -9.14
CA LYS A 277 -21.60 -18.72 -10.59
C LYS A 277 -20.25 -19.39 -10.96
N ARG A 278 -19.31 -19.45 -10.03
CA ARG A 278 -17.95 -19.97 -10.28
C ARG A 278 -17.73 -21.38 -9.77
N VAL A 279 -18.45 -21.77 -8.73
CA VAL A 279 -18.33 -23.08 -8.07
C VAL A 279 -19.67 -23.79 -8.15
N PRO A 280 -19.83 -24.71 -9.13
CA PRO A 280 -21.07 -25.48 -9.26
C PRO A 280 -21.35 -26.30 -8.00
N GLY A 281 -22.63 -26.34 -7.57
CA GLY A 281 -23.06 -27.12 -6.41
C GLY A 281 -23.02 -26.36 -5.08
N VAL A 282 -22.50 -25.13 -5.03
CA VAL A 282 -22.58 -24.30 -3.83
C VAL A 282 -23.94 -23.60 -3.79
N GLU A 283 -24.72 -23.89 -2.76
CA GLU A 283 -26.02 -23.26 -2.53
C GLU A 283 -25.95 -22.13 -1.51
N ASN A 284 -25.17 -22.31 -0.45
CA ASN A 284 -25.04 -21.32 0.60
C ASN A 284 -23.65 -21.37 1.27
N VAL A 285 -23.33 -20.33 2.02
CA VAL A 285 -22.17 -20.26 2.90
C VAL A 285 -22.64 -19.78 4.27
N ILE A 286 -22.31 -20.53 5.30
CA ILE A 286 -22.70 -20.24 6.67
C ILE A 286 -21.43 -20.16 7.52
N ALA A 287 -21.35 -19.15 8.36
CA ALA A 287 -20.33 -19.04 9.39
C ALA A 287 -20.97 -19.28 10.76
N GLU A 288 -20.67 -20.42 11.37
CA GLU A 288 -21.25 -20.83 12.65
C GLU A 288 -20.18 -20.99 13.72
N ALA A 289 -20.54 -20.68 14.96
CA ALA A 289 -19.75 -21.04 16.12
C ALA A 289 -19.93 -22.53 16.41
N VAL A 290 -18.86 -23.32 16.27
CA VAL A 290 -18.90 -24.79 16.50
C VAL A 290 -18.88 -25.09 18.03
N SER A 291 -18.39 -24.15 18.82
CA SER A 291 -18.50 -24.11 20.27
C SER A 291 -18.53 -22.64 20.70
N TYR A 292 -18.76 -22.38 22.00
CA TYR A 292 -18.76 -20.99 22.50
C TYR A 292 -17.45 -20.21 22.24
N THR A 293 -16.39 -20.87 21.77
CA THR A 293 -15.05 -20.31 21.58
C THR A 293 -14.53 -20.39 20.14
N HIS A 294 -15.14 -21.18 19.23
CA HIS A 294 -14.58 -21.42 17.89
C HIS A 294 -15.57 -21.17 16.76
N LEU A 295 -15.09 -20.66 15.64
CA LEU A 295 -15.85 -20.39 14.41
C LEU A 295 -15.35 -21.28 13.26
N ARG A 296 -16.29 -21.83 12.48
CA ARG A 296 -16.03 -22.48 11.19
C ARG A 296 -16.90 -21.87 10.10
N ALA A 297 -16.36 -21.78 8.89
CA ALA A 297 -17.14 -21.53 7.68
C ALA A 297 -17.41 -22.88 6.98
N HIS A 298 -18.67 -23.16 6.71
CA HIS A 298 -19.10 -24.34 5.98
C HIS A 298 -19.73 -23.96 4.63
N GLU A 299 -19.42 -24.75 3.62
CA GLU A 299 -20.07 -24.74 2.33
C GLU A 299 -21.14 -25.82 2.33
N THR A 300 -22.38 -25.49 1.98
CA THR A 300 -23.51 -26.42 1.83
C THR A 300 -24.07 -26.34 0.42
#